data_5e43137748224e9eb71610bc0e857ddb
#
_entry.id   5e43137748224e9eb71610bc0e857ddb
#
_cell.length_a   1.000
_cell.length_b   1.000
_cell.length_c   1.000
_cell.angle_alpha   90.00
_cell.angle_beta   90.00
_cell.angle_gamma   90.00
#
_symmetry.space_group_name_H-M   'P 1'
#
loop_
_entity.id
_entity.type
_entity.pdbx_description
1 polymer ?
#
loop_
_entity_poly.entity_id
_entity_poly.type
_entity_poly.pdbx_seq_one_letter_code
_entity_poly.pdbx_strand_id
1 'polypeptide(L)'
;PVYAAAISSGKKGYEPPTGLFQVQQKYISTTMNAEDPIDGFYEVEEVPWTLYYHGGYALHGAYWHTDFGKVRSHGCTNIAPVDARWLYYWSDPEVPPAWHAVRFQPDTTWVYFTN
;
A
#
# COMPACT_ATOMS: atom_id res chain seq x y z
N PRO A 1 -15.99 1.88 13.29
CA PRO A 1 -14.62 1.63 12.80
C PRO A 1 -13.57 1.78 13.91
N VAL A 2 -12.50 1.01 13.78
CA VAL A 2 -11.38 1.05 14.72
C VAL A 2 -10.47 2.24 14.42
N TYR A 3 -10.29 2.55 13.15
CA TYR A 3 -9.39 3.59 12.71
C TYR A 3 -9.86 4.13 11.35
N ALA A 4 -9.66 5.41 11.12
CA ALA A 4 -9.99 6.02 9.83
C ALA A 4 -8.87 6.98 9.42
N ALA A 5 -8.54 7.00 8.14
CA ALA A 5 -7.49 7.85 7.61
C ALA A 5 -7.82 8.29 6.18
N ALA A 6 -7.34 9.47 5.80
CA ALA A 6 -7.42 9.92 4.43
C ALA A 6 -6.38 9.20 3.58
N ILE A 7 -6.76 8.79 2.39
CA ILE A 7 -5.89 8.08 1.46
C ILE A 7 -5.86 8.78 0.10
N SER A 8 -4.89 8.41 -0.72
CA SER A 8 -4.81 8.83 -2.11
C SER A 8 -4.70 7.58 -2.97
N SER A 9 -5.72 7.31 -3.77
CA SER A 9 -5.77 6.11 -4.63
C SER A 9 -5.28 6.39 -6.04
N GLY A 10 -5.35 5.37 -6.92
CA GLY A 10 -4.95 5.49 -8.31
C GLY A 10 -5.73 6.55 -9.06
N LYS A 11 -5.02 7.40 -9.79
CA LYS A 11 -5.63 8.41 -10.66
C LYS A 11 -6.28 7.73 -11.87
N LYS A 12 -7.05 8.49 -12.66
CA LYS A 12 -7.74 7.98 -13.84
C LYS A 12 -6.76 7.22 -14.76
N GLY A 13 -7.12 5.99 -15.12
CA GLY A 13 -6.26 5.08 -15.87
C GLY A 13 -5.37 4.21 -14.99
N TYR A 14 -5.36 4.44 -13.68
CA TYR A 14 -4.53 3.72 -12.70
C TYR A 14 -5.33 3.28 -11.48
N GLU A 15 -6.63 3.09 -11.64
CA GLU A 15 -7.51 2.69 -10.54
C GLU A 15 -7.07 1.31 -10.01
N PRO A 16 -7.09 1.11 -8.68
CA PRO A 16 -6.84 -0.21 -8.12
C PRO A 16 -7.96 -1.18 -8.50
N PRO A 17 -7.70 -2.49 -8.51
CA PRO A 17 -8.76 -3.46 -8.74
C PRO A 17 -9.81 -3.37 -7.62
N THR A 18 -11.09 -3.53 -8.00
CA THR A 18 -12.17 -3.58 -7.01
C THR A 18 -12.37 -5.01 -6.52
N GLY A 19 -12.89 -5.17 -5.32
CA GLY A 19 -13.20 -6.46 -4.74
C GLY A 19 -12.49 -6.73 -3.43
N LEU A 20 -12.42 -8.00 -3.07
CA LEU A 20 -11.91 -8.46 -1.80
C LEU A 20 -10.56 -9.18 -1.99
N PHE A 21 -9.55 -8.70 -1.29
CA PHE A 21 -8.19 -9.22 -1.37
C PHE A 21 -7.64 -9.47 0.03
N GLN A 22 -6.66 -10.37 0.13
CA GLN A 22 -5.91 -10.55 1.37
C GLN A 22 -4.51 -9.94 1.24
N VAL A 23 -3.97 -9.43 2.34
CA VAL A 23 -2.58 -9.00 2.40
C VAL A 23 -1.69 -10.22 2.14
N GLN A 24 -0.81 -10.11 1.15
CA GLN A 24 0.08 -11.21 0.73
C GLN A 24 1.48 -11.05 1.26
N GLN A 25 1.98 -9.83 1.33
CA GLN A 25 3.33 -9.52 1.77
C GLN A 25 3.32 -8.20 2.53
N LYS A 26 4.18 -8.10 3.54
CA LYS A 26 4.38 -6.85 4.28
C LYS A 26 5.87 -6.54 4.33
N TYR A 27 6.21 -5.27 4.13
CA TYR A 27 7.57 -4.76 4.18
C TYR A 27 7.63 -3.51 5.05
N ILE A 28 8.66 -3.39 5.88
CA ILE A 28 8.93 -2.14 6.60
C ILE A 28 9.23 -1.03 5.59
N SER A 29 10.01 -1.35 4.56
CA SER A 29 10.24 -0.47 3.42
C SER A 29 10.57 -1.29 2.19
N THR A 30 10.31 -0.73 1.02
CA THR A 30 10.62 -1.37 -0.26
C THR A 30 10.77 -0.33 -1.35
N THR A 31 11.56 -0.64 -2.38
CA THR A 31 11.65 0.20 -3.57
C THR A 31 10.56 -0.20 -4.54
N MET A 32 9.77 0.77 -4.99
CA MET A 32 8.72 0.57 -5.97
C MET A 32 9.12 1.18 -7.31
N ASN A 33 9.00 0.41 -8.38
CA ASN A 33 9.26 0.90 -9.73
C ASN A 33 8.35 0.22 -10.74
N ALA A 34 8.14 0.87 -11.87
CA ALA A 34 7.40 0.31 -12.98
C ALA A 34 7.70 1.07 -14.27
N GLU A 35 7.57 0.39 -15.41
CA GLU A 35 7.47 1.05 -16.70
C GLU A 35 6.00 1.34 -16.97
N ASP A 36 5.69 2.58 -17.25
CA ASP A 36 4.35 3.06 -17.48
C ASP A 36 4.22 3.55 -18.91
N PRO A 37 3.26 3.06 -19.71
CA PRO A 37 3.11 3.50 -21.09
C PRO A 37 2.71 4.97 -21.25
N ILE A 38 2.18 5.59 -20.19
CA ILE A 38 1.78 7.01 -20.20
C ILE A 38 2.88 7.88 -19.62
N ASP A 39 3.36 7.55 -18.41
CA ASP A 39 4.30 8.37 -17.64
C ASP A 39 5.76 7.90 -17.74
N GLY A 40 6.01 6.77 -18.42
CA GLY A 40 7.35 6.21 -18.56
C GLY A 40 7.79 5.44 -17.31
N PHE A 41 9.09 5.25 -17.15
CA PHE A 41 9.65 4.57 -15.99
C PHE A 41 9.58 5.47 -14.75
N TYR A 42 9.16 4.90 -13.62
CA TYR A 42 9.24 5.59 -12.34
C TYR A 42 9.82 4.67 -11.27
N GLU A 43 10.46 5.27 -10.28
CA GLU A 43 11.00 4.55 -9.14
C GLU A 43 10.88 5.41 -7.89
N VAL A 44 10.41 4.80 -6.80
CA VAL A 44 10.38 5.42 -5.48
C VAL A 44 11.11 4.51 -4.51
N GLU A 45 12.18 5.00 -3.92
CA GLU A 45 13.00 4.23 -2.97
C GLU A 45 12.45 4.33 -1.56
N GLU A 46 12.70 3.31 -0.76
CA GLU A 46 12.37 3.27 0.67
C GLU A 46 10.91 3.64 0.95
N VAL A 47 9.97 3.05 0.20
CA VAL A 47 8.54 3.23 0.44
C VAL A 47 8.18 2.54 1.75
N PRO A 48 7.73 3.29 2.78
CA PRO A 48 7.56 2.74 4.11
C PRO A 48 6.22 2.05 4.31
N TRP A 49 6.18 1.11 5.24
CA TRP A 49 4.96 0.48 5.75
C TRP A 49 4.08 -0.04 4.62
N THR A 50 4.63 -0.99 3.84
CA THR A 50 4.01 -1.51 2.63
C THR A 50 3.31 -2.83 2.86
N LEU A 51 2.03 -2.90 2.42
CA LEU A 51 1.21 -4.12 2.47
C LEU A 51 0.73 -4.42 1.05
N TYR A 52 1.34 -5.42 0.41
CA TYR A 52 0.91 -5.88 -0.91
C TYR A 52 -0.31 -6.78 -0.78
N TYR A 53 -1.35 -6.53 -1.56
CA TYR A 53 -2.59 -7.32 -1.53
C TYR A 53 -2.93 -7.96 -2.87
N HIS A 54 -2.35 -7.49 -3.98
CA HIS A 54 -2.62 -8.06 -5.31
C HIS A 54 -1.50 -7.67 -6.28
N GLY A 55 -0.62 -8.63 -6.62
CA GLY A 55 0.50 -8.35 -7.52
C GLY A 55 1.35 -7.19 -7.02
N GLY A 56 1.51 -6.16 -7.83
CA GLY A 56 2.23 -4.95 -7.46
C GLY A 56 1.38 -3.89 -6.75
N TYR A 57 0.09 -4.14 -6.54
CA TYR A 57 -0.79 -3.20 -5.84
C TYR A 57 -0.61 -3.31 -4.34
N ALA A 58 -0.49 -2.18 -3.68
CA ALA A 58 -0.20 -2.12 -2.24
C ALA A 58 -0.86 -0.93 -1.55
N LEU A 59 -1.03 -1.07 -0.24
CA LEU A 59 -1.26 0.02 0.70
C LEU A 59 0.11 0.40 1.26
N HIS A 60 0.48 1.68 1.27
CA HIS A 60 1.80 2.07 1.77
C HIS A 60 1.84 3.53 2.21
N GLY A 61 2.85 3.86 3.01
CA GLY A 61 3.12 5.24 3.37
C GLY A 61 3.68 6.02 2.18
N ALA A 62 3.27 7.28 2.06
CA ALA A 62 3.79 8.17 1.03
C ALA A 62 4.39 9.41 1.68
N TYR A 63 5.71 9.55 1.57
CA TYR A 63 6.43 10.68 2.15
C TYR A 63 6.66 11.81 1.15
N TRP A 64 6.37 11.58 -0.14
CA TRP A 64 6.71 12.51 -1.24
C TRP A 64 5.59 13.48 -1.59
N HIS A 65 4.41 13.36 -0.98
CA HIS A 65 3.34 14.31 -1.15
C HIS A 65 2.43 14.35 0.08
N THR A 66 1.56 15.35 0.13
CA THR A 66 0.59 15.56 1.21
C THR A 66 -0.85 15.63 0.70
N ASP A 67 -1.11 15.18 -0.53
CA ASP A 67 -2.43 15.28 -1.19
C ASP A 67 -3.35 14.12 -0.81
N PHE A 68 -3.37 13.72 0.46
CA PHE A 68 -4.23 12.66 0.94
C PHE A 68 -5.70 13.09 0.88
N GLY A 69 -6.55 12.17 0.43
CA GLY A 69 -7.95 12.47 0.14
C GLY A 69 -8.19 12.78 -1.33
N LYS A 70 -7.14 12.81 -2.15
CA LYS A 70 -7.22 13.03 -3.59
C LYS A 70 -6.63 11.86 -4.36
N VAL A 71 -7.13 11.61 -5.57
CA VAL A 71 -6.61 10.58 -6.46
C VAL A 71 -5.27 11.04 -7.03
N ARG A 72 -4.19 10.28 -6.81
CA ARG A 72 -2.85 10.69 -7.21
C ARG A 72 -1.91 9.58 -7.66
N SER A 73 -2.11 8.33 -7.26
CA SER A 73 -1.12 7.27 -7.45
C SER A 73 -1.27 6.53 -8.77
N HIS A 74 -0.32 5.62 -9.05
CA HIS A 74 -0.34 4.69 -10.19
C HIS A 74 -1.01 3.36 -9.84
N GLY A 75 -2.03 3.38 -8.98
CA GLY A 75 -2.81 2.21 -8.58
C GLY A 75 -2.65 1.84 -7.12
N CYS A 76 -1.50 2.08 -6.51
CA CYS A 76 -1.30 1.86 -5.09
C CYS A 76 -2.05 2.90 -4.26
N THR A 77 -2.47 2.50 -3.07
CA THR A 77 -3.12 3.40 -2.13
C THR A 77 -2.07 4.07 -1.25
N ASN A 78 -1.94 5.38 -1.40
CA ASN A 78 -1.00 6.19 -0.64
C ASN A 78 -1.64 6.66 0.67
N ILE A 79 -0.92 6.46 1.77
CA ILE A 79 -1.39 6.78 3.12
C ILE A 79 -0.34 7.64 3.80
N ALA A 80 -0.76 8.59 4.64
CA ALA A 80 0.21 9.35 5.43
C ALA A 80 1.07 8.37 6.25
N PRO A 81 2.40 8.58 6.34
CA PRO A 81 3.28 7.61 7.00
C PRO A 81 2.86 7.20 8.41
N VAL A 82 2.35 8.12 9.22
CA VAL A 82 1.89 7.81 10.57
C VAL A 82 0.69 6.84 10.55
N ASP A 83 -0.22 7.00 9.60
CA ASP A 83 -1.39 6.14 9.48
C ASP A 83 -1.00 4.79 8.87
N ALA A 84 -0.07 4.79 7.91
CA ALA A 84 0.45 3.56 7.31
C ALA A 84 1.19 2.71 8.35
N ARG A 85 1.95 3.36 9.25
CA ARG A 85 2.62 2.68 10.35
C ARG A 85 1.62 2.01 11.29
N TRP A 86 0.54 2.72 11.64
CA TRP A 86 -0.52 2.15 12.48
C TRP A 86 -1.12 0.91 11.82
N LEU A 87 -1.50 1.01 10.55
CA LEU A 87 -2.10 -0.09 9.78
C LEU A 87 -1.15 -1.28 9.67
N TYR A 88 0.14 -1.02 9.44
CA TYR A 88 1.16 -2.04 9.33
C TYR A 88 1.25 -2.90 10.60
N TYR A 89 1.24 -2.27 11.76
CA TYR A 89 1.33 -3.00 13.02
C TYR A 89 0.00 -3.61 13.47
N TRP A 90 -1.11 -3.01 13.10
CA TRP A 90 -2.44 -3.53 13.42
C TRP A 90 -2.81 -4.76 12.57
N SER A 91 -2.42 -4.79 11.31
CA SER A 91 -2.84 -5.83 10.36
C SER A 91 -2.05 -7.13 10.53
N ASP A 92 -2.66 -8.24 10.08
CA ASP A 92 -2.00 -9.54 10.01
C ASP A 92 -1.43 -9.80 8.61
N PRO A 93 -0.33 -10.54 8.50
CA PRO A 93 0.45 -11.14 9.57
C PRO A 93 1.32 -10.14 10.30
N GLU A 94 1.72 -10.45 11.53
CA GLU A 94 2.72 -9.67 12.24
C GLU A 94 4.10 -9.91 11.62
N VAL A 95 4.87 -8.82 11.50
CA VAL A 95 6.28 -8.93 11.16
C VAL A 95 7.07 -9.01 12.45
N PRO A 96 7.78 -10.14 12.71
CA PRO A 96 8.55 -10.28 13.94
C PRO A 96 9.54 -9.15 14.13
N PRO A 97 9.88 -8.78 15.39
CA PRO A 97 10.89 -7.75 15.65
C PRO A 97 12.19 -8.02 14.91
N ALA A 98 12.76 -6.99 14.31
CA ALA A 98 13.98 -7.01 13.51
C ALA A 98 13.85 -7.69 12.14
N TRP A 99 12.69 -8.22 11.77
CA TRP A 99 12.46 -8.73 10.42
C TRP A 99 12.05 -7.58 9.51
N HIS A 100 12.55 -7.62 8.28
CA HIS A 100 12.22 -6.60 7.27
C HIS A 100 10.89 -6.86 6.56
N ALA A 101 10.53 -8.13 6.37
CA ALA A 101 9.37 -8.52 5.58
C ALA A 101 8.81 -9.87 6.01
N VAL A 102 7.54 -10.10 5.66
CA VAL A 102 6.85 -11.38 5.80
C VAL A 102 6.04 -11.63 4.53
N ARG A 103 6.03 -12.88 4.07
CA ARG A 103 5.29 -13.32 2.88
C ARG A 103 4.36 -14.48 3.20
N PHE A 104 3.25 -14.54 2.47
CA PHE A 104 2.36 -15.71 2.38
C PHE A 104 2.05 -16.41 3.71
N GLN A 105 1.25 -15.75 4.52
CA GLN A 105 0.68 -16.36 5.70
C GLN A 105 -0.80 -16.68 5.41
N PRO A 106 -1.36 -17.80 5.96
CA PRO A 106 -2.75 -18.19 5.66
C PRO A 106 -3.79 -17.24 6.25
N ASP A 107 -3.55 -16.71 7.44
CA ASP A 107 -4.53 -15.86 8.15
C ASP A 107 -4.07 -14.40 8.10
N THR A 108 -4.36 -13.73 6.98
CA THR A 108 -3.97 -12.34 6.78
C THR A 108 -5.18 -11.42 6.80
N THR A 109 -4.91 -10.12 6.95
CA THR A 109 -5.95 -9.09 6.91
C THR A 109 -6.56 -9.01 5.51
N TRP A 110 -7.87 -8.88 5.45
CA TRP A 110 -8.62 -8.68 4.22
C TRP A 110 -8.72 -7.20 3.89
N VAL A 111 -8.63 -6.88 2.60
CA VAL A 111 -8.77 -5.54 2.08
C VAL A 111 -9.93 -5.55 1.08
N TYR A 112 -10.90 -4.66 1.28
CA TYR A 112 -12.06 -4.56 0.40
C TYR A 112 -12.10 -3.19 -0.26
N PHE A 113 -12.00 -3.17 -1.60
CA PHE A 113 -12.10 -1.96 -2.40
C PHE A 113 -13.52 -1.84 -2.97
N THR A 114 -14.17 -0.73 -2.67
CA THR A 114 -15.50 -0.39 -3.18
C THR A 114 -15.43 0.81 -4.11
N ASN A 115 -16.41 0.93 -4.95
CA ASN A 115 -16.59 2.13 -5.76
C ASN A 115 -17.23 3.25 -4.94
#